data_e11651780ab4c0785a545eaeca468d2a
#
_entry.id   e11651780ab4c0785a545eaeca468d2a
#
_cell.length_a   1.000
_cell.length_b   1.000
_cell.length_c   1.000
_cell.angle_alpha   90.00
_cell.angle_beta   90.00
_cell.angle_gamma   90.00
#
_symmetry.space_group_name_H-M   'P 1'
#
loop_
_entity.id
_entity.type
_entity.pdbx_description
1 polymer ?
#
loop_
_entity_poly.entity_id
_entity_poly.type
_entity_poly.pdbx_seq_one_letter_code
_entity_poly.pdbx_strand_id
1 'polypeptide(L)'
;VTDAVTVFNLPEIVTDTGSDSQKNSPGTTSTIGLEYGFVMSENLTSTNTFTLNAGTAAGRSTADVYEGILWYANTGADPHSTSAWTAGSADTLTLDATTRGGLCGSTIYVRAVGANMWTVNAYVTGVGTQATPWS
;
A
#
# COMPACT_ATOMS: atom_id res chain seq x y z
N VAL A 1 -7.94 -14.05 17.29
CA VAL A 1 -6.62 -14.30 16.69
C VAL A 1 -5.89 -12.97 16.71
N THR A 2 -4.88 -12.88 17.52
CA THR A 2 -4.01 -11.73 17.62
C THR A 2 -2.82 -11.95 16.69
N ASP A 3 -3.02 -11.83 15.39
CA ASP A 3 -1.90 -11.83 14.48
C ASP A 3 -1.16 -10.50 14.62
N ALA A 4 0.07 -10.56 15.04
CA ALA A 4 0.88 -9.39 15.33
C ALA A 4 1.20 -8.57 14.07
N VAL A 5 1.17 -9.19 12.89
CA VAL A 5 1.49 -8.55 11.61
C VAL A 5 0.61 -9.12 10.51
N THR A 6 -0.05 -8.26 9.78
CA THR A 6 -0.76 -8.63 8.54
C THR A 6 0.01 -8.07 7.35
N VAL A 7 0.50 -8.96 6.51
CA VAL A 7 1.20 -8.60 5.27
C VAL A 7 0.34 -9.00 4.08
N PHE A 8 0.08 -8.05 3.21
CA PHE A 8 -0.59 -8.29 1.93
C PHE A 8 0.37 -7.94 0.79
N ASN A 9 0.58 -8.89 -0.11
CA ASN A 9 1.39 -8.69 -1.30
C ASN A 9 0.45 -8.49 -2.49
N LEU A 10 0.55 -7.34 -3.16
CA LEU A 10 -0.15 -7.12 -4.41
C LEU A 10 0.42 -8.04 -5.48
N PRO A 11 -0.41 -8.47 -6.45
CA PRO A 11 0.11 -9.21 -7.59
C PRO A 11 1.06 -8.34 -8.40
N GLU A 12 2.03 -8.99 -9.04
CA GLU A 12 2.90 -8.31 -9.98
C GLU A 12 2.11 -7.66 -11.11
N ILE A 13 2.53 -6.46 -11.51
CA ILE A 13 1.98 -5.81 -12.70
C ILE A 13 2.61 -6.45 -13.94
N VAL A 14 1.80 -7.21 -14.65
CA VAL A 14 2.18 -7.78 -15.94
C VAL A 14 1.64 -6.88 -17.06
N THR A 15 2.52 -6.30 -17.84
CA THR A 15 2.14 -5.57 -19.06
C THR A 15 2.16 -6.51 -20.24
N ASP A 16 1.10 -6.52 -21.03
CA ASP A 16 1.05 -7.31 -22.26
C ASP A 16 1.83 -6.61 -23.38
N THR A 17 3.16 -6.65 -23.33
CA THR A 17 4.01 -6.03 -24.34
C THR A 17 4.57 -6.98 -25.41
N GLY A 18 4.07 -8.21 -25.49
CA GLY A 18 4.42 -9.13 -26.57
C GLY A 18 5.84 -9.72 -26.57
N SER A 19 6.77 -9.14 -25.82
CA SER A 19 8.19 -9.49 -25.87
C SER A 19 8.79 -9.96 -24.56
N ASP A 20 8.00 -10.05 -23.51
CA ASP A 20 8.51 -10.47 -22.19
C ASP A 20 8.58 -11.99 -22.12
N SER A 21 9.73 -12.52 -21.76
CA SER A 21 9.96 -13.96 -21.55
C SER A 21 9.10 -14.57 -20.43
N GLN A 22 8.46 -13.74 -19.63
CA GLN A 22 7.49 -14.17 -18.62
C GLN A 22 6.09 -14.42 -19.19
N LYS A 23 5.83 -14.03 -20.41
CA LYS A 23 4.58 -14.24 -21.15
C LYS A 23 4.34 -15.67 -21.63
N ASN A 24 5.21 -16.57 -21.40
CA ASN A 24 5.10 -17.94 -21.91
C ASN A 24 4.07 -18.81 -21.16
N SER A 25 3.28 -18.24 -20.28
CA SER A 25 2.09 -18.91 -19.77
C SER A 25 0.90 -18.56 -20.65
N PRO A 26 0.31 -19.50 -21.36
CA PRO A 26 -0.92 -19.27 -22.11
C PRO A 26 -1.99 -18.73 -21.15
N GLY A 27 -2.49 -17.53 -21.39
CA GLY A 27 -3.50 -16.89 -20.56
C GLY A 27 -2.99 -15.83 -19.57
N THR A 28 -1.75 -15.37 -19.67
CA THR A 28 -1.29 -14.23 -18.88
C THR A 28 -2.01 -12.96 -19.34
N THR A 29 -2.98 -12.54 -18.57
CA THR A 29 -3.72 -11.29 -18.79
C THR A 29 -2.94 -10.15 -18.16
N SER A 30 -2.93 -8.99 -18.81
CA SER A 30 -2.42 -7.77 -18.20
C SER A 30 -3.11 -7.52 -16.87
N THR A 31 -2.34 -7.18 -15.83
CA THR A 31 -2.87 -6.79 -14.51
C THR A 31 -3.13 -5.29 -14.42
N ILE A 32 -2.86 -4.51 -15.47
CA ILE A 32 -3.21 -3.09 -15.54
C ILE A 32 -4.73 -2.95 -15.41
N GLY A 33 -5.15 -2.06 -14.51
CA GLY A 33 -6.55 -1.83 -14.20
C GLY A 33 -7.07 -2.63 -13.01
N LEU A 34 -6.29 -3.56 -12.44
CA LEU A 34 -6.66 -4.20 -11.17
C LEU A 34 -6.72 -3.15 -10.06
N GLU A 35 -7.70 -3.31 -9.21
CA GLU A 35 -7.98 -2.41 -8.10
C GLU A 35 -8.18 -3.20 -6.82
N TYR A 36 -7.64 -2.68 -5.71
CA TYR A 36 -7.85 -3.21 -4.37
C TYR A 36 -8.21 -2.11 -3.41
N GLY A 37 -9.19 -2.39 -2.56
CA GLY A 37 -9.57 -1.53 -1.46
C GLY A 37 -9.39 -2.27 -0.13
N PHE A 38 -8.78 -1.60 0.82
CA PHE A 38 -8.57 -2.10 2.18
C PHE A 38 -9.23 -1.15 3.16
N VAL A 39 -9.94 -1.70 4.13
CA VAL A 39 -10.56 -0.95 5.22
C VAL A 39 -10.11 -1.56 6.54
N MET A 40 -9.60 -0.75 7.43
CA MET A 40 -9.31 -1.19 8.78
C MET A 40 -10.63 -1.30 9.54
N SER A 41 -11.09 -2.50 9.80
CA SER A 41 -12.33 -2.78 10.55
C SER A 41 -12.13 -2.68 12.07
N GLU A 42 -10.88 -2.76 12.51
CA GLU A 42 -10.47 -2.65 13.90
C GLU A 42 -9.23 -1.75 13.99
N ASN A 43 -8.99 -1.23 15.19
CA ASN A 43 -7.75 -0.49 15.42
C ASN A 43 -6.55 -1.44 15.37
N LEU A 44 -5.56 -1.11 14.59
CA LEU A 44 -4.24 -1.71 14.78
C LEU A 44 -3.72 -1.32 16.18
N THR A 45 -2.76 -2.04 16.66
CA THR A 45 -2.08 -1.75 17.94
C THR A 45 -0.58 -1.57 17.69
N SER A 46 0.15 -1.05 18.64
CA SER A 46 1.60 -0.86 18.50
C SER A 46 2.39 -2.15 18.20
N THR A 47 1.78 -3.30 18.42
CA THR A 47 2.36 -4.62 18.13
C THR A 47 1.78 -5.27 16.88
N ASN A 48 0.69 -4.72 16.34
CA ASN A 48 0.01 -5.23 15.14
C ASN A 48 0.18 -4.23 14.01
N THR A 49 0.88 -4.61 12.98
CA THR A 49 1.07 -3.76 11.80
C THR A 49 0.30 -4.33 10.62
N PHE A 50 -0.13 -3.43 9.74
CA PHE A 50 -0.58 -3.78 8.40
C PHE A 50 0.47 -3.35 7.41
N THR A 51 0.93 -4.26 6.57
CA THR A 51 1.91 -3.99 5.52
C THR A 51 1.34 -4.37 4.17
N LEU A 52 1.42 -3.44 3.23
CA LEU A 52 1.03 -3.65 1.84
C LEU A 52 2.28 -3.49 0.97
N ASN A 53 2.71 -4.59 0.35
CA ASN A 53 3.85 -4.60 -0.56
C ASN A 53 3.36 -4.50 -2.01
N ALA A 54 4.00 -3.65 -2.79
CA ALA A 54 3.89 -3.70 -4.24
C ALA A 54 4.51 -5.01 -4.75
N GLY A 55 3.95 -5.56 -5.82
CA GLY A 55 4.39 -6.85 -6.34
C GLY A 55 5.87 -6.84 -6.73
N THR A 56 6.57 -7.88 -6.33
CA THR A 56 7.96 -8.12 -6.76
C THR A 56 8.03 -9.43 -7.51
N ALA A 57 8.35 -9.39 -8.79
CA ALA A 57 8.55 -10.61 -9.56
C ALA A 57 9.94 -11.19 -9.34
N ALA A 58 9.99 -12.50 -9.17
CA ALA A 58 11.25 -13.22 -9.21
C ALA A 58 11.89 -13.07 -10.61
N GLY A 59 13.08 -12.49 -10.66
CA GLY A 59 13.82 -12.29 -11.92
C GLY A 59 13.68 -10.94 -12.59
N ARG A 60 12.91 -10.00 -12.01
CA ARG A 60 12.89 -8.60 -12.47
C ARG A 60 13.99 -7.77 -11.81
N SER A 61 14.53 -6.84 -12.58
CA SER A 61 15.49 -5.83 -12.10
C SER A 61 14.80 -4.63 -11.45
N THR A 62 13.49 -4.48 -11.63
CA THR A 62 12.70 -3.34 -11.12
C THR A 62 11.50 -3.87 -10.35
N ALA A 63 11.39 -3.51 -9.08
CA ALA A 63 10.20 -3.75 -8.29
C ALA A 63 9.04 -2.85 -8.75
N ASP A 64 7.81 -3.31 -8.55
CA ASP A 64 6.65 -2.43 -8.64
C ASP A 64 6.72 -1.39 -7.51
N VAL A 65 6.26 -0.19 -7.79
CA VAL A 65 6.30 0.93 -6.84
C VAL A 65 4.94 1.61 -6.71
N TYR A 66 4.77 2.31 -5.60
CA TYR A 66 3.61 3.17 -5.39
C TYR A 66 3.88 4.59 -5.82
N GLU A 67 2.86 5.19 -6.43
CA GLU A 67 2.76 6.62 -6.66
C GLU A 67 1.40 7.13 -6.14
N GLY A 68 1.39 8.27 -5.48
CA GLY A 68 0.15 8.84 -4.97
C GLY A 68 0.29 9.42 -3.58
N ILE A 69 -0.82 9.53 -2.87
CA ILE A 69 -0.89 10.27 -1.62
C ILE A 69 -1.62 9.45 -0.56
N LEU A 70 -1.04 9.48 0.64
CA LEU A 70 -1.70 9.09 1.88
C LEU A 70 -2.01 10.34 2.70
N TRP A 71 -3.27 10.53 3.01
CA TRP A 71 -3.73 11.56 3.93
C TRP A 71 -3.82 10.99 5.34
N TYR A 72 -3.14 11.63 6.26
CA TYR A 72 -3.12 11.24 7.66
C TYR A 72 -3.85 12.28 8.51
N ALA A 73 -4.80 11.86 9.33
CA ALA A 73 -5.45 12.68 10.34
C ALA A 73 -5.06 12.19 11.74
N ASN A 74 -4.49 13.08 12.54
CA ASN A 74 -4.18 12.79 13.93
C ASN A 74 -5.43 12.96 14.79
N THR A 75 -5.87 11.92 15.46
CA THR A 75 -7.02 11.92 16.38
C THR A 75 -6.61 11.98 17.85
N GLY A 76 -5.31 12.12 18.13
CA GLY A 76 -4.76 12.22 19.49
C GLY A 76 -4.85 13.61 20.10
N ALA A 77 -3.75 14.10 20.64
CA ALA A 77 -3.70 15.36 21.41
C ALA A 77 -4.02 16.62 20.58
N ASP A 78 -3.81 16.56 19.28
CA ASP A 78 -4.21 17.61 18.33
C ASP A 78 -5.05 17.00 17.20
N PRO A 79 -6.38 16.89 17.41
CA PRO A 79 -7.27 16.24 16.44
C PRO A 79 -7.44 17.02 15.13
N HIS A 80 -6.89 18.21 15.03
CA HIS A 80 -6.96 19.03 13.82
C HIS A 80 -5.71 18.94 12.95
N SER A 81 -4.67 18.24 13.41
CA SER A 81 -3.47 18.09 12.59
C SER A 81 -3.70 17.06 11.49
N THR A 82 -3.40 17.47 10.28
CA THR A 82 -3.42 16.61 9.11
C THR A 82 -2.11 16.73 8.36
N SER A 83 -1.68 15.67 7.74
CA SER A 83 -0.53 15.68 6.85
C SER A 83 -0.78 14.81 5.63
N ALA A 84 -0.03 15.10 4.57
CA ALA A 84 -0.05 14.32 3.35
C ALA A 84 1.35 13.73 3.12
N TRP A 85 1.41 12.46 2.81
CA TRP A 85 2.64 11.74 2.51
C TRP A 85 2.59 11.22 1.07
N THR A 86 3.53 11.63 0.24
CA THR A 86 3.66 11.09 -1.12
C THR A 86 4.42 9.75 -1.07
N ALA A 87 3.99 8.82 -1.88
CA ALA A 87 4.63 7.51 -1.95
C ALA A 87 6.06 7.56 -2.52
N GLY A 88 6.30 8.44 -3.49
CA GLY A 88 7.64 8.73 -3.99
C GLY A 88 8.45 7.52 -4.44
N SER A 89 7.83 6.61 -5.18
CA SER A 89 8.46 5.37 -5.65
C SER A 89 8.79 4.35 -4.54
N ALA A 90 8.13 4.42 -3.39
CA ALA A 90 8.21 3.38 -2.37
C ALA A 90 7.56 2.08 -2.85
N ASP A 91 8.02 0.95 -2.37
CA ASP A 91 7.44 -0.37 -2.66
C ASP A 91 6.63 -0.95 -1.50
N THR A 92 6.70 -0.32 -0.34
CA THR A 92 6.04 -0.80 0.87
C THR A 92 5.29 0.32 1.59
N LEU A 93 4.03 0.05 1.93
CA LEU A 93 3.21 0.86 2.83
C LEU A 93 3.04 0.12 4.15
N THR A 94 3.38 0.75 5.27
CA THR A 94 3.20 0.18 6.61
C THR A 94 2.35 1.09 7.48
N LEU A 95 1.32 0.52 8.12
CA LEU A 95 0.50 1.18 9.14
C LEU A 95 0.72 0.50 10.49
N ASP A 96 0.75 1.29 11.59
CA ASP A 96 1.06 0.81 12.94
C ASP A 96 0.12 1.34 14.04
N ALA A 97 -0.99 1.95 13.65
CA ALA A 97 -2.00 2.58 14.51
C ALA A 97 -1.55 3.83 15.27
N THR A 98 -0.26 4.02 15.44
CA THR A 98 0.28 5.15 16.22
C THR A 98 0.84 6.22 15.31
N THR A 99 2.04 6.02 14.79
CA THR A 99 2.75 7.05 14.02
C THR A 99 2.43 7.02 12.53
N ARG A 100 2.02 5.87 12.00
CA ARG A 100 1.74 5.65 10.57
C ARG A 100 0.26 5.47 10.24
N GLY A 101 -0.60 5.62 11.24
CA GLY A 101 -2.04 5.43 11.08
C GLY A 101 -2.48 3.96 11.09
N GLY A 102 -3.76 3.73 10.85
CA GLY A 102 -4.34 2.38 10.86
C GLY A 102 -5.39 2.16 11.95
N LEU A 103 -5.98 3.22 12.47
CA LEU A 103 -7.18 3.10 13.31
C LEU A 103 -8.37 2.64 12.45
N CYS A 104 -9.38 2.11 13.13
CA CYS A 104 -10.63 1.69 12.52
C CYS A 104 -11.22 2.80 11.62
N GLY A 105 -11.66 2.43 10.43
CA GLY A 105 -12.14 3.35 9.41
C GLY A 105 -11.06 3.89 8.46
N SER A 106 -9.78 3.63 8.73
CA SER A 106 -8.74 3.93 7.75
C SER A 106 -8.95 3.14 6.46
N THR A 107 -8.75 3.79 5.32
CA THR A 107 -8.97 3.19 4.01
C THR A 107 -7.76 3.37 3.13
N ILE A 108 -7.45 2.36 2.33
CA ILE A 108 -6.39 2.38 1.32
C ILE A 108 -7.01 1.88 0.02
N TYR A 109 -6.79 2.62 -1.05
CA TYR A 109 -7.19 2.22 -2.39
C TYR A 109 -5.98 2.23 -3.31
N VAL A 110 -5.76 1.15 -4.03
CA VAL A 110 -4.66 1.00 -4.97
C VAL A 110 -5.16 0.51 -6.32
N ARG A 111 -4.52 0.99 -7.39
CA ARG A 111 -4.83 0.60 -8.77
C ARG A 111 -3.56 0.43 -9.58
N ALA A 112 -3.46 -0.66 -10.32
CA ALA A 112 -2.40 -0.86 -11.31
C ALA A 112 -2.65 0.02 -12.53
N VAL A 113 -1.75 0.95 -12.83
CA VAL A 113 -1.94 1.95 -13.90
C VAL A 113 -0.93 1.88 -15.03
N GLY A 114 0.16 1.20 -14.84
CA GLY A 114 1.20 1.08 -15.85
C GLY A 114 2.26 0.07 -15.47
N ALA A 115 3.28 -0.07 -16.30
CA ALA A 115 4.39 -0.95 -16.01
C ALA A 115 5.04 -0.59 -14.68
N ASN A 116 5.08 -1.54 -13.75
CA ASN A 116 5.68 -1.42 -12.42
C ASN A 116 5.10 -0.29 -11.54
N MET A 117 3.86 0.14 -11.78
CA MET A 117 3.30 1.29 -11.07
C MET A 117 1.90 1.01 -10.53
N TRP A 118 1.74 1.14 -9.23
CA TRP A 118 0.49 1.21 -8.52
C TRP A 118 0.20 2.64 -8.08
N THR A 119 -0.94 3.19 -8.45
CA THR A 119 -1.40 4.42 -7.79
C THR A 119 -2.02 4.06 -6.45
N VAL A 120 -1.81 4.94 -5.47
CA VAL A 120 -2.39 4.82 -4.13
C VAL A 120 -3.12 6.09 -3.76
N ASN A 121 -4.27 5.92 -3.13
CA ASN A 121 -5.00 6.98 -2.45
C ASN A 121 -5.48 6.42 -1.11
N ALA A 122 -4.99 6.98 -0.02
CA ALA A 122 -5.27 6.47 1.30
C ALA A 122 -5.69 7.60 2.25
N TYR A 123 -6.65 7.27 3.11
CA TYR A 123 -7.10 8.14 4.21
C TYR A 123 -6.93 7.33 5.49
N VAL A 124 -6.00 7.74 6.32
CA VAL A 124 -5.69 7.02 7.55
C VAL A 124 -5.78 7.93 8.77
N THR A 125 -6.14 7.34 9.89
CA THR A 125 -6.18 8.01 11.18
C THR A 125 -5.21 7.34 12.15
N GLY A 126 -4.63 8.12 13.04
CA GLY A 126 -3.69 7.64 14.05
C GLY A 126 -3.62 8.58 15.24
N VAL A 127 -2.83 8.24 16.27
CA VAL A 127 -2.83 8.93 17.56
C VAL A 127 -1.47 9.45 18.02
N GLY A 128 -0.44 9.39 17.21
CA GLY A 128 0.91 9.73 17.63
C GLY A 128 1.59 10.79 16.77
N THR A 129 2.85 11.06 17.07
CA THR A 129 3.70 11.87 16.19
C THR A 129 3.84 11.15 14.86
N GLN A 130 3.54 11.87 13.78
CA GLN A 130 3.49 11.29 12.45
C GLN A 130 4.88 10.89 11.95
N ALA A 131 4.96 9.70 11.36
CA ALA A 131 6.13 9.20 10.67
C ALA A 131 5.75 8.73 9.27
N THR A 132 6.72 8.71 8.35
CA THR A 132 6.45 8.24 6.99
C THR A 132 5.97 6.79 7.00
N PRO A 133 4.85 6.49 6.33
CA PRO A 133 4.36 5.13 6.17
C PRO A 133 5.06 4.36 5.03
N TRP A 134 5.88 5.04 4.25
CA TRP A 134 6.51 4.54 3.03
C TRP A 134 7.94 4.06 3.26
N SER A 135 8.30 2.95 2.64
CA SER A 135 9.67 2.42 2.57
C SER A 135 9.92 1.67 1.27
#